data_819e5df9d4495e05c5e4ef4b4fbab2c7
#
_entry.id   819e5df9d4495e05c5e4ef4b4fbab2c7
#
_cell.length_a   1.000
_cell.length_b   1.000
_cell.length_c   1.000
_cell.angle_alpha   90.00
_cell.angle_beta   90.00
_cell.angle_gamma   90.00
#
_symmetry.space_group_name_H-M   'P 1'
#
loop_
_entity.id
_entity.type
_entity.pdbx_description
1 polymer ?
#
loop_
_entity_poly.entity_id
_entity_poly.type
_entity_poly.pdbx_seq_one_letter_code
_entity_poly.pdbx_strand_id
1 'polypeptide(L)'
;VYRASVLIREYGFELGLQMMVGLYKSSVNDELKTMESIIEICPDTVRIYPVVVLKGTKLAELYESGKYKLMSFDTIVELCSNMLEEFHMQGIDVIKCGLHASDGVEGDMISGFYHPAFKELCESRIYRRKMEKIIAEGYNNSIVKVMKCRFSQVGFAVNPSCISKALG
;
A
#
# COMPACT_ATOMS: atom_id res chain seq x y z
N VAL A 1 -3.08 12.54 18.19
CA VAL A 1 -2.00 11.63 17.80
C VAL A 1 -0.67 12.17 18.29
N TYR A 2 -0.21 13.37 17.86
CA TYR A 2 1.13 13.91 18.15
C TYR A 2 1.51 13.88 19.64
N ARG A 3 0.68 14.45 20.54
CA ARG A 3 0.94 14.44 22.01
C ARG A 3 1.11 13.03 22.58
N ALA A 4 0.29 12.08 22.13
CA ALA A 4 0.40 10.69 22.56
C ALA A 4 1.68 10.04 22.07
N SER A 5 2.11 10.35 20.84
CA SER A 5 3.37 9.85 20.27
C SER A 5 4.59 10.35 21.04
N VAL A 6 4.59 11.64 21.42
CA VAL A 6 5.66 12.21 22.24
C VAL A 6 5.72 11.49 23.60
N LEU A 7 4.55 11.32 24.26
CA LEU A 7 4.50 10.68 25.57
C LEU A 7 4.97 9.22 25.53
N ILE A 8 4.59 8.44 24.49
CA ILE A 8 5.04 7.06 24.32
C ILE A 8 6.58 7.01 24.26
N ARG A 9 7.20 7.92 23.53
CA ARG A 9 8.67 7.99 23.41
C ARG A 9 9.35 8.43 24.69
N GLU A 10 8.77 9.40 25.42
CA GLU A 10 9.29 9.85 26.70
C GLU A 10 9.35 8.71 27.73
N TYR A 11 8.41 7.75 27.64
CA TYR A 11 8.43 6.54 28.47
C TYR A 11 9.33 5.42 27.93
N GLY A 12 10.05 5.64 26.82
CA GLY A 12 11.02 4.69 26.28
C GLY A 12 10.40 3.53 25.48
N PHE A 13 9.13 3.66 25.03
CA PHE A 13 8.48 2.65 24.20
C PHE A 13 8.72 2.91 22.71
N GLU A 14 8.74 1.82 21.93
CA GLU A 14 8.66 1.89 20.47
C GLU A 14 7.29 2.42 20.04
N LEU A 15 7.31 3.33 19.06
CA LEU A 15 6.10 3.98 18.54
C LEU A 15 5.62 3.31 17.26
N GLY A 16 4.46 2.66 17.32
CA GLY A 16 3.74 2.17 16.14
C GLY A 16 2.56 3.07 15.80
N LEU A 17 2.46 3.51 14.55
CA LEU A 17 1.29 4.22 14.03
C LEU A 17 0.55 3.39 13.00
N GLN A 18 -0.74 3.71 12.82
CA GLN A 18 -1.51 3.12 11.73
C GLN A 18 -2.31 4.19 11.01
N MET A 19 -2.52 3.98 9.72
CA MET A 19 -3.39 4.80 8.89
C MET A 19 -4.37 3.94 8.11
N MET A 20 -5.51 4.52 7.79
CA MET A 20 -6.47 3.95 6.84
C MET A 20 -6.41 4.73 5.55
N VAL A 21 -6.64 4.05 4.42
CA VAL A 21 -6.61 4.64 3.08
C VAL A 21 -7.94 4.42 2.39
N GLY A 22 -8.44 5.46 1.75
CA GLY A 22 -9.73 5.44 1.04
C GLY A 22 -10.93 5.74 1.94
N LEU A 23 -10.76 6.49 3.01
CA LEU A 23 -11.85 6.88 3.93
C LEU A 23 -12.92 7.74 3.24
N TYR A 24 -14.13 7.73 3.79
CA TYR A 24 -15.21 8.62 3.35
C TYR A 24 -14.79 10.09 3.37
N LYS A 25 -14.99 10.76 2.27
CA LYS A 25 -14.57 12.17 2.02
C LYS A 25 -13.05 12.40 1.96
N SER A 26 -12.23 11.38 2.05
CA SER A 26 -10.81 11.52 1.84
C SER A 26 -10.46 11.54 0.35
N SER A 27 -9.52 12.36 -0.03
CA SER A 27 -8.92 12.40 -1.35
C SER A 27 -7.50 11.83 -1.32
N VAL A 28 -6.91 11.54 -2.48
CA VAL A 28 -5.50 11.14 -2.58
C VAL A 28 -4.58 12.14 -1.88
N ASN A 29 -4.87 13.43 -2.01
CA ASN A 29 -4.07 14.48 -1.36
C ASN A 29 -4.18 14.46 0.17
N ASP A 30 -5.34 14.13 0.73
CA ASP A 30 -5.51 13.99 2.19
C ASP A 30 -4.77 12.77 2.73
N GLU A 31 -4.74 11.69 1.96
CA GLU A 31 -3.96 10.49 2.30
C GLU A 31 -2.45 10.77 2.28
N LEU A 32 -1.96 11.52 1.28
CA LEU A 32 -0.55 11.92 1.20
C LEU A 32 -0.16 12.85 2.35
N LYS A 33 -1.00 13.81 2.72
CA LYS A 33 -0.77 14.65 3.91
C LYS A 33 -0.73 13.85 5.21
N THR A 34 -1.56 12.81 5.31
CA THR A 34 -1.53 11.91 6.46
C THR A 34 -0.20 11.15 6.52
N MET A 35 0.29 10.65 5.38
CA MET A 35 1.60 10.03 5.27
C MET A 35 2.72 11.00 5.69
N GLU A 36 2.72 12.23 5.17
CA GLU A 36 3.69 13.27 5.54
C GLU A 36 3.70 13.55 7.05
N SER A 37 2.51 13.68 7.65
CA SER A 37 2.38 13.87 9.10
C SER A 37 2.89 12.67 9.92
N ILE A 38 2.75 11.45 9.43
CA ILE A 38 3.33 10.25 10.04
C ILE A 38 4.85 10.29 9.94
N ILE A 39 5.40 10.68 8.78
CA ILE A 39 6.84 10.82 8.57
C ILE A 39 7.43 11.86 9.52
N GLU A 40 6.77 13.01 9.71
CA GLU A 40 7.20 14.05 10.67
C GLU A 40 7.23 13.53 12.11
N ILE A 41 6.31 12.66 12.50
CA ILE A 41 6.29 12.00 13.81
C ILE A 41 7.44 10.98 13.91
N CYS A 42 7.87 10.42 12.78
CA CYS A 42 8.96 9.45 12.65
C CYS A 42 8.77 8.20 13.54
N PRO A 43 7.67 7.43 13.42
CA PRO A 43 7.44 6.23 14.21
C PRO A 43 8.43 5.12 13.84
N ASP A 44 8.60 4.13 14.73
CA ASP A 44 9.41 2.95 14.46
C ASP A 44 8.71 2.03 13.44
N THR A 45 7.39 1.92 13.56
CA THR A 45 6.59 1.08 12.66
C THR A 45 5.30 1.75 12.20
N VAL A 46 4.82 1.35 11.00
CA VAL A 46 3.52 1.78 10.44
C VAL A 46 2.71 0.59 9.96
N ARG A 47 1.38 0.70 10.08
CA ARG A 47 0.40 -0.19 9.43
C ARG A 47 -0.48 0.63 8.48
N ILE A 48 -0.70 0.12 7.28
CA ILE A 48 -1.55 0.74 6.25
C ILE A 48 -2.75 -0.18 6.01
N TYR A 49 -3.95 0.32 6.27
CA TYR A 49 -5.19 -0.43 6.10
C TYR A 49 -6.11 0.21 5.06
N PRO A 50 -6.17 -0.35 3.84
CA PRO A 50 -7.19 0.03 2.86
C PRO A 50 -8.60 -0.24 3.41
N VAL A 51 -9.53 0.66 3.12
CA VAL A 51 -10.92 0.57 3.61
C VAL A 51 -11.65 -0.59 2.96
N VAL A 52 -12.45 -1.28 3.77
CA VAL A 52 -13.50 -2.20 3.32
C VAL A 52 -14.86 -1.74 3.86
N VAL A 53 -15.89 -1.93 3.06
CA VAL A 53 -17.28 -1.62 3.41
C VAL A 53 -17.92 -2.90 3.90
N LEU A 54 -18.26 -2.96 5.19
CA LEU A 54 -18.88 -4.12 5.83
C LEU A 54 -20.36 -3.90 6.05
N LYS A 55 -21.16 -4.96 5.92
CA LYS A 55 -22.60 -4.97 6.20
C LYS A 55 -22.89 -4.42 7.61
N GLY A 56 -24.01 -3.74 7.74
CA GLY A 56 -24.47 -3.22 9.03
C GLY A 56 -23.67 -2.03 9.57
N THR A 57 -22.78 -1.45 8.79
CA THR A 57 -22.00 -0.26 9.16
C THR A 57 -22.56 1.02 8.56
N LYS A 58 -22.30 2.15 9.22
CA LYS A 58 -22.65 3.47 8.66
C LYS A 58 -21.99 3.73 7.30
N LEU A 59 -20.81 3.17 7.07
CA LEU A 59 -20.12 3.27 5.79
C LEU A 59 -20.87 2.52 4.69
N ALA A 60 -21.48 1.37 5.01
CA ALA A 60 -22.33 0.63 4.06
C ALA A 60 -23.54 1.45 3.63
N GLU A 61 -24.25 2.09 4.56
CA GLU A 61 -25.38 2.99 4.25
C GLU A 61 -24.96 4.15 3.32
N LEU A 62 -23.80 4.74 3.56
CA LEU A 62 -23.26 5.82 2.73
C LEU A 62 -22.87 5.31 1.34
N TYR A 63 -22.33 4.12 1.24
CA TYR A 63 -21.96 3.48 -0.02
C TYR A 63 -23.21 3.12 -0.84
N GLU A 64 -24.18 2.43 -0.24
CA GLU A 64 -25.43 2.03 -0.88
C GLU A 64 -26.28 3.22 -1.32
N SER A 65 -26.28 4.32 -0.53
CA SER A 65 -26.96 5.58 -0.91
C SER A 65 -26.20 6.41 -1.95
N GLY A 66 -25.03 5.95 -2.43
CA GLY A 66 -24.21 6.67 -3.41
C GLY A 66 -23.48 7.92 -2.87
N LYS A 67 -23.56 8.17 -1.56
CA LYS A 67 -22.86 9.29 -0.91
C LYS A 67 -21.37 9.03 -0.72
N TYR A 68 -20.97 7.77 -0.63
CA TYR A 68 -19.58 7.34 -0.59
C TYR A 68 -19.24 6.60 -1.88
N LYS A 69 -18.24 7.12 -2.61
CA LYS A 69 -17.68 6.49 -3.80
C LYS A 69 -16.27 6.03 -3.49
N LEU A 70 -16.02 4.75 -3.65
CA LEU A 70 -14.68 4.19 -3.55
C LEU A 70 -13.80 4.70 -4.70
N MET A 71 -12.54 4.93 -4.42
CA MET A 71 -11.51 5.09 -5.45
C MET A 71 -11.40 3.78 -6.25
N SER A 72 -10.70 3.80 -7.40
CA SER A 72 -10.43 2.54 -8.09
C SER A 72 -9.43 1.69 -7.28
N PHE A 73 -9.52 0.37 -7.40
CA PHE A 73 -8.57 -0.55 -6.77
C PHE A 73 -7.12 -0.25 -7.22
N ASP A 74 -6.95 0.06 -8.52
CA ASP A 74 -5.63 0.41 -9.06
C ASP A 74 -5.08 1.72 -8.46
N THR A 75 -5.93 2.73 -8.23
CA THR A 75 -5.55 3.97 -7.53
C THR A 75 -5.06 3.69 -6.12
N ILE A 76 -5.75 2.83 -5.38
CA ILE A 76 -5.36 2.48 -4.01
C ILE A 76 -4.06 1.67 -3.97
N VAL A 77 -3.87 0.73 -4.90
CA VAL A 77 -2.60 -0.02 -5.02
C VAL A 77 -1.45 0.95 -5.34
N GLU A 78 -1.65 1.87 -6.27
CA GLU A 78 -0.64 2.88 -6.62
C GLU A 78 -0.29 3.78 -5.43
N LEU A 79 -1.32 4.28 -4.72
CA LEU A 79 -1.16 5.13 -3.55
C LEU A 79 -0.42 4.40 -2.42
N CYS A 80 -0.83 3.17 -2.08
CA CYS A 80 -0.16 2.36 -1.07
C CYS A 80 1.26 1.97 -1.47
N SER A 81 1.52 1.77 -2.77
CA SER A 81 2.87 1.52 -3.29
C SER A 81 3.79 2.72 -3.05
N ASN A 82 3.30 3.94 -3.30
CA ASN A 82 4.04 5.16 -3.03
C ASN A 82 4.31 5.33 -1.52
N MET A 83 3.31 5.05 -0.68
CA MET A 83 3.47 5.11 0.78
C MET A 83 4.51 4.10 1.29
N LEU A 84 4.48 2.85 0.78
CA LEU A 84 5.47 1.83 1.14
C LEU A 84 6.90 2.26 0.77
N GLU A 85 7.07 2.83 -0.42
CA GLU A 85 8.38 3.30 -0.90
C GLU A 85 8.86 4.49 -0.08
N GLU A 86 7.97 5.46 0.21
CA GLU A 86 8.31 6.66 0.97
C GLU A 86 8.66 6.32 2.43
N PHE A 87 7.84 5.53 3.14
CA PHE A 87 8.17 5.10 4.50
C PHE A 87 9.49 4.35 4.57
N HIS A 88 9.76 3.47 3.60
CA HIS A 88 11.03 2.77 3.51
C HIS A 88 12.22 3.71 3.32
N MET A 89 12.10 4.74 2.46
CA MET A 89 13.14 5.76 2.27
C MET A 89 13.42 6.58 3.54
N GLN A 90 12.41 6.77 4.38
CA GLN A 90 12.53 7.46 5.67
C GLN A 90 12.97 6.53 6.83
N GLY A 91 13.26 5.25 6.54
CA GLY A 91 13.68 4.27 7.54
C GLY A 91 12.57 3.80 8.48
N ILE A 92 11.30 4.00 8.10
CA ILE A 92 10.12 3.57 8.86
C ILE A 92 9.69 2.19 8.36
N ASP A 93 9.58 1.21 9.27
CA ASP A 93 9.17 -0.14 8.89
C ASP A 93 7.66 -0.28 8.73
N VAL A 94 7.21 -0.67 7.53
CA VAL A 94 5.79 -0.98 7.26
C VAL A 94 5.53 -2.45 7.54
N ILE A 95 5.17 -2.73 8.79
CA ILE A 95 4.93 -4.10 9.27
C ILE A 95 3.64 -4.73 8.73
N LYS A 96 2.70 -3.90 8.24
CA LYS A 96 1.46 -4.39 7.62
C LYS A 96 0.97 -3.41 6.54
N CYS A 97 0.63 -3.97 5.38
CA CYS A 97 -0.11 -3.27 4.33
C CYS A 97 -1.22 -4.19 3.80
N GLY A 98 -2.47 -3.78 3.95
CA GLY A 98 -3.64 -4.62 3.66
C GLY A 98 -4.24 -5.29 4.89
N LEU A 99 -5.43 -5.84 4.74
CA LEU A 99 -6.16 -6.55 5.79
C LEU A 99 -5.79 -8.03 5.85
N HIS A 100 -5.90 -8.62 7.03
CA HIS A 100 -5.83 -10.07 7.16
C HIS A 100 -7.08 -10.72 6.59
N ALA A 101 -6.89 -11.89 5.97
CA ALA A 101 -8.00 -12.79 5.72
C ALA A 101 -8.63 -13.18 7.06
N SER A 102 -9.92 -12.93 7.22
CA SER A 102 -10.72 -13.43 8.32
C SER A 102 -12.11 -13.72 7.79
N ASP A 103 -12.72 -14.79 8.30
CA ASP A 103 -14.05 -15.22 7.87
C ASP A 103 -15.09 -14.09 8.00
N GLY A 104 -14.94 -13.22 9.00
CA GLY A 104 -15.82 -12.06 9.20
C GLY A 104 -15.66 -10.98 8.14
N VAL A 105 -14.45 -10.75 7.63
CA VAL A 105 -14.23 -9.75 6.56
C VAL A 105 -14.76 -10.30 5.25
N GLU A 106 -14.46 -11.53 4.90
CA GLU A 106 -14.87 -12.13 3.61
C GLU A 106 -16.38 -12.34 3.53
N GLY A 107 -17.04 -12.74 4.64
CA GLY A 107 -18.48 -12.98 4.69
C GLY A 107 -19.35 -11.72 4.70
N ASP A 108 -18.87 -10.63 5.29
CA ASP A 108 -19.63 -9.40 5.48
C ASP A 108 -19.21 -8.24 4.59
N MET A 109 -18.20 -8.42 3.75
CA MET A 109 -17.75 -7.39 2.83
C MET A 109 -18.76 -7.15 1.70
N ILE A 110 -19.21 -5.90 1.56
CA ILE A 110 -20.03 -5.43 0.44
C ILE A 110 -19.13 -4.96 -0.71
N SER A 111 -18.06 -4.21 -0.37
CA SER A 111 -17.11 -3.62 -1.33
C SER A 111 -15.86 -3.15 -0.61
N GLY A 112 -14.84 -2.74 -1.36
CA GLY A 112 -13.62 -2.15 -0.79
C GLY A 112 -12.34 -2.75 -1.35
N PHE A 113 -11.24 -2.53 -0.64
CA PHE A 113 -9.90 -2.79 -1.16
C PHE A 113 -9.26 -4.02 -0.48
N TYR A 114 -10.03 -5.09 -0.33
CA TYR A 114 -9.53 -6.34 0.20
C TYR A 114 -8.87 -7.19 -0.91
N HIS A 115 -7.66 -7.65 -0.63
CA HIS A 115 -6.98 -8.68 -1.40
C HIS A 115 -6.02 -9.43 -0.46
N PRO A 116 -6.00 -10.77 -0.45
CA PRO A 116 -5.16 -11.56 0.47
C PRO A 116 -3.66 -11.26 0.30
N ALA A 117 -3.22 -10.95 -0.91
CA ALA A 117 -1.84 -10.57 -1.26
C ALA A 117 -1.72 -9.06 -1.56
N PHE A 118 -2.37 -8.19 -0.78
CA PHE A 118 -2.40 -6.75 -1.07
C PHE A 118 -1.02 -6.11 -1.02
N LYS A 119 -0.20 -6.46 -0.01
CA LYS A 119 1.18 -5.93 0.11
C LYS A 119 2.03 -6.34 -1.08
N GLU A 120 1.93 -7.59 -1.50
CA GLU A 120 2.67 -8.13 -2.64
C GLU A 120 2.28 -7.44 -3.97
N LEU A 121 1.00 -7.05 -4.13
CA LEU A 121 0.56 -6.25 -5.28
C LEU A 121 1.22 -4.88 -5.29
N CYS A 122 1.29 -4.22 -4.13
CA CYS A 122 1.96 -2.92 -3.99
C CYS A 122 3.47 -3.03 -4.26
N GLU A 123 4.13 -4.03 -3.70
CA GLU A 123 5.55 -4.29 -3.92
C GLU A 123 5.84 -4.60 -5.40
N SER A 124 5.01 -5.42 -6.04
CA SER A 124 5.11 -5.70 -7.48
C SER A 124 5.00 -4.43 -8.33
N ARG A 125 4.14 -3.47 -7.93
CA ARG A 125 4.02 -2.17 -8.59
C ARG A 125 5.30 -1.33 -8.45
N ILE A 126 5.90 -1.30 -7.26
CA ILE A 126 7.17 -0.61 -7.02
C ILE A 126 8.28 -1.21 -7.89
N TYR A 127 8.40 -2.53 -7.90
CA TYR A 127 9.41 -3.22 -8.70
C TYR A 127 9.23 -2.98 -10.20
N ARG A 128 7.97 -3.02 -10.68
CA ARG A 128 7.68 -2.72 -12.08
C ARG A 128 8.16 -1.32 -12.46
N ARG A 129 7.84 -0.29 -11.67
CA ARG A 129 8.29 1.10 -11.91
C ARG A 129 9.82 1.20 -11.95
N LYS A 130 10.51 0.55 -11.00
CA LYS A 130 11.98 0.51 -10.96
C LYS A 130 12.58 -0.16 -12.20
N MET A 131 11.99 -1.25 -12.67
CA MET A 131 12.41 -1.92 -13.90
C MET A 131 12.17 -1.06 -15.15
N GLU A 132 11.00 -0.44 -15.27
CA GLU A 132 10.65 0.46 -16.38
C GLU A 132 11.64 1.63 -16.44
N LYS A 133 11.99 2.21 -15.28
CA LYS A 133 13.01 3.28 -15.22
C LYS A 133 14.39 2.81 -15.69
N ILE A 134 14.86 1.66 -15.22
CA ILE A 134 16.16 1.09 -15.61
C ILE A 134 16.20 0.79 -17.12
N ILE A 135 15.11 0.28 -17.68
CA ILE A 135 15.00 0.02 -19.13
C ILE A 135 15.04 1.34 -19.92
N ALA A 136 14.31 2.36 -19.47
CA ALA A 136 14.29 3.68 -20.10
C ALA A 136 15.65 4.39 -20.06
N GLU A 137 16.46 4.14 -19.03
CA GLU A 137 17.83 4.66 -18.90
C GLU A 137 18.87 3.90 -19.77
N GLY A 138 18.43 2.93 -20.58
CA GLY A 138 19.27 2.21 -21.55
C GLY A 138 20.18 1.15 -20.94
N TYR A 139 19.89 0.69 -19.72
CA TYR A 139 20.64 -0.40 -19.11
C TYR A 139 20.41 -1.74 -19.84
N ASN A 140 21.51 -2.39 -20.18
CA ASN A 140 21.60 -3.58 -21.03
C ASN A 140 20.82 -4.78 -20.46
N ASN A 141 20.30 -5.65 -21.34
CA ASN A 141 19.56 -6.90 -21.09
C ASN A 141 20.14 -7.81 -19.99
N SER A 142 21.42 -7.72 -19.67
CA SER A 142 22.08 -8.50 -18.62
C SER A 142 21.57 -8.19 -17.21
N ILE A 143 21.30 -6.91 -16.91
CA ILE A 143 20.79 -6.49 -15.59
C ILE A 143 19.34 -6.91 -15.41
N VAL A 144 18.52 -6.79 -16.46
CA VAL A 144 17.13 -7.27 -16.46
C VAL A 144 17.08 -8.79 -16.22
N LYS A 145 18.05 -9.54 -16.76
CA LYS A 145 18.14 -11.00 -16.54
C LYS A 145 18.50 -11.37 -15.10
N VAL A 146 19.39 -10.62 -14.45
CA VAL A 146 19.76 -10.82 -13.04
C VAL A 146 18.58 -10.48 -12.13
N MET A 147 17.84 -9.41 -12.41
CA MET A 147 16.64 -9.05 -11.67
C MET A 147 15.56 -10.15 -11.81
N LYS A 148 15.32 -10.67 -13.01
CA LYS A 148 14.40 -11.81 -13.24
C LYS A 148 14.77 -13.03 -12.39
N CYS A 149 16.05 -13.39 -12.27
CA CYS A 149 16.50 -14.52 -11.46
C CYS A 149 16.26 -14.31 -9.96
N ARG A 150 16.44 -13.10 -9.44
CA ARG A 150 16.14 -12.78 -8.03
C ARG A 150 14.65 -12.80 -7.73
N PHE A 151 13.81 -12.34 -8.67
CA PHE A 151 12.34 -12.36 -8.51
C PHE A 151 11.75 -13.76 -8.55
N SER A 152 12.28 -14.66 -9.38
CA SER A 152 11.84 -16.07 -9.39
C SER A 152 12.13 -16.81 -8.08
N GLN A 153 13.16 -16.39 -7.34
CA GLN A 153 13.49 -16.96 -6.03
C GLN A 153 12.57 -16.46 -4.90
N VAL A 154 11.89 -15.34 -5.09
CA VAL A 154 10.96 -14.76 -4.10
C VAL A 154 9.49 -15.12 -4.40
N GLY A 155 9.24 -16.02 -5.36
CA GLY A 155 7.90 -16.53 -5.68
C GLY A 155 7.03 -15.58 -6.50
N PHE A 156 7.56 -14.48 -7.03
CA PHE A 156 6.83 -13.59 -7.91
C PHE A 156 6.80 -14.14 -9.35
N ALA A 157 5.66 -14.60 -9.79
CA ALA A 157 5.43 -14.91 -11.20
C ALA A 157 5.40 -13.60 -12.02
N VAL A 158 6.55 -13.20 -12.54
CA VAL A 158 6.63 -12.12 -13.53
C VAL A 158 6.03 -12.67 -14.82
N ASN A 159 4.87 -12.17 -15.23
CA ASN A 159 4.24 -12.59 -16.48
C ASN A 159 5.16 -12.23 -17.67
N PRO A 160 5.72 -13.22 -18.41
CA PRO A 160 6.68 -12.98 -19.49
C PRO A 160 6.11 -12.10 -20.62
N SER A 161 4.78 -12.06 -20.78
CA SER A 161 4.12 -11.27 -21.84
C SER A 161 4.19 -9.77 -21.60
N CYS A 162 4.38 -9.30 -20.36
CA CYS A 162 4.56 -7.88 -20.07
C CYS A 162 5.96 -7.38 -20.45
N ILE A 163 6.94 -8.28 -20.48
CA ILE A 163 8.34 -7.95 -20.79
C ILE A 163 8.58 -7.94 -22.29
N SER A 164 7.92 -8.81 -23.06
CA SER A 164 8.06 -8.83 -24.52
C SER A 164 7.43 -7.59 -25.19
N LYS A 165 6.40 -6.96 -24.59
CA LYS A 165 5.81 -5.71 -25.09
C LYS A 165 6.65 -4.46 -24.80
N ALA A 166 7.54 -4.51 -23.83
CA ALA A 166 8.43 -3.39 -23.49
C ALA A 166 9.78 -3.47 -24.24
N LEU A 167 10.08 -4.58 -24.89
CA LEU A 167 11.34 -4.86 -25.61
C LEU A 167 11.15 -5.03 -27.13
N GLY A 168 9.95 -4.93 -27.66
CA GLY A 168 9.59 -4.88 -29.08
C GLY A 168 9.19 -3.49 -29.48
#